data_e301d73535b4c43ba263ea9219b1e340
#
_entry.id   e301d73535b4c43ba263ea9219b1e340
#
_cell.length_a   1.000
_cell.length_b   1.000
_cell.length_c   1.000
_cell.angle_alpha   90.00
_cell.angle_beta   90.00
_cell.angle_gamma   90.00
#
_symmetry.space_group_name_H-M   'P 1'
#
loop_
_entity.id
_entity.type
_entity.pdbx_description
1 polymer ?
#
loop_
_entity_poly.entity_id
_entity_poly.type
_entity_poly.pdbx_seq_one_letter_code
_entity_poly.pdbx_strand_id
1 'polypeptide(L)'
;MKAKFTMFFTLLVIMGTFMISCKTGKADYKFNENGIGYLFHTKNSNAQMPENGDILSMKLTYGAPDSVYFHTDSIPEKKMILPMVTSEHAGDLYEALAMMHLGDSVSFLLPAETFFLKTAHFPEIPFFAKGVDKLLFNIKLDKIQTEEQMYAEQEAEAMQAKADEEVKIQEYLEANNRTVE
;
A
#
# COMPACT_ATOMS: atom_id res chain seq x y z
N MET A 1 9.53 -23.31 61.05
CA MET A 1 9.28 -21.94 60.59
C MET A 1 10.25 -21.43 59.49
N LYS A 2 11.41 -22.05 59.28
CA LYS A 2 12.42 -21.62 58.29
C LYS A 2 12.09 -22.02 56.85
N ALA A 3 11.37 -23.11 56.59
CA ALA A 3 11.05 -23.60 55.24
C ALA A 3 9.92 -22.81 54.52
N LYS A 4 9.01 -22.20 55.27
CA LYS A 4 7.91 -21.40 54.67
C LYS A 4 8.34 -20.00 54.21
N PHE A 5 9.40 -19.48 54.77
CA PHE A 5 9.93 -18.14 54.43
C PHE A 5 10.78 -18.18 53.15
N THR A 6 11.52 -19.26 52.91
CA THR A 6 12.30 -19.46 51.67
C THR A 6 11.43 -19.69 50.46
N MET A 7 10.27 -20.37 50.62
CA MET A 7 9.32 -20.63 49.51
C MET A 7 8.57 -19.35 49.10
N PHE A 8 8.34 -18.41 50.03
CA PHE A 8 7.71 -17.12 49.71
C PHE A 8 8.67 -16.15 49.01
N PHE A 9 9.96 -16.23 49.33
CA PHE A 9 10.98 -15.42 48.69
C PHE A 9 11.31 -15.88 47.28
N THR A 10 11.28 -17.19 46.98
CA THR A 10 11.46 -17.72 45.63
C THR A 10 10.25 -17.46 44.71
N LEU A 11 9.03 -17.38 45.28
CA LEU A 11 7.84 -17.03 44.49
C LEU A 11 7.82 -15.54 44.08
N LEU A 12 8.41 -14.67 44.93
CA LEU A 12 8.50 -13.23 44.63
C LEU A 12 9.53 -12.89 43.52
N VAL A 13 10.57 -13.72 43.38
CA VAL A 13 11.63 -13.52 42.37
C VAL A 13 11.17 -13.96 40.97
N ILE A 14 10.25 -14.92 40.86
CA ILE A 14 9.73 -15.42 39.59
C ILE A 14 8.71 -14.46 38.97
N MET A 15 8.08 -13.57 39.76
CA MET A 15 7.07 -12.61 39.30
C MET A 15 7.67 -11.32 38.72
N GLY A 16 9.01 -11.14 38.79
CA GLY A 16 9.72 -9.92 38.37
C GLY A 16 10.29 -9.89 36.96
N THR A 17 10.14 -10.93 36.13
CA THR A 17 10.86 -11.03 34.85
C THR A 17 10.00 -10.90 33.58
N PHE A 18 8.72 -10.51 33.68
CA PHE A 18 7.94 -10.12 32.51
C PHE A 18 8.03 -8.61 32.27
N MET A 19 9.23 -8.07 32.18
CA MET A 19 9.46 -6.83 31.47
C MET A 19 9.39 -7.16 29.98
N ILE A 20 8.21 -7.09 29.40
CA ILE A 20 8.03 -7.00 27.94
C ILE A 20 8.70 -5.67 27.56
N SER A 21 9.96 -5.74 27.18
CA SER A 21 10.65 -4.65 26.51
C SER A 21 9.91 -4.42 25.20
N CYS A 22 8.96 -3.47 25.18
CA CYS A 22 8.56 -2.82 23.96
C CYS A 22 9.83 -2.18 23.37
N LYS A 23 10.53 -2.90 22.52
CA LYS A 23 11.46 -2.30 21.59
C LYS A 23 10.63 -1.34 20.73
N THR A 24 10.69 -0.06 21.02
CA THR A 24 10.45 1.01 20.05
C THR A 24 11.54 0.87 18.99
N GLY A 25 11.40 -0.17 18.14
CA GLY A 25 12.32 -0.43 17.06
C GLY A 25 12.16 0.67 16.04
N LYS A 26 13.19 1.50 15.84
CA LYS A 26 13.36 2.23 14.60
C LYS A 26 13.23 1.19 13.48
N ALA A 27 12.28 1.40 12.56
CA ALA A 27 12.14 0.53 11.40
C ALA A 27 13.49 0.48 10.67
N ASP A 28 14.01 -0.72 10.44
CA ASP A 28 15.35 -0.92 9.86
C ASP A 28 15.27 -0.84 8.34
N TYR A 29 15.20 0.38 7.82
CA TYR A 29 15.19 0.64 6.38
C TYR A 29 16.58 0.34 5.78
N LYS A 30 16.59 -0.44 4.71
CA LYS A 30 17.75 -0.53 3.81
C LYS A 30 17.69 0.61 2.82
N PHE A 31 18.85 1.01 2.28
CA PHE A 31 18.94 2.07 1.28
C PHE A 31 19.63 1.55 0.03
N ASN A 32 19.09 1.90 -1.14
CA ASN A 32 19.78 1.67 -2.40
C ASN A 32 20.78 2.81 -2.70
N GLU A 33 21.51 2.70 -3.79
CA GLU A 33 22.52 3.69 -4.24
C GLU A 33 21.92 5.07 -4.57
N ASN A 34 20.62 5.12 -4.94
CA ASN A 34 19.90 6.34 -5.27
C ASN A 34 19.16 6.95 -4.06
N GLY A 35 19.41 6.43 -2.85
CA GLY A 35 18.87 6.97 -1.60
C GLY A 35 17.43 6.62 -1.29
N ILE A 36 16.82 5.67 -2.02
CA ILE A 36 15.52 5.09 -1.68
C ILE A 36 15.70 4.22 -0.44
N GLY A 37 15.03 4.58 0.66
CA GLY A 37 14.89 3.69 1.81
C GLY A 37 13.76 2.69 1.55
N TYR A 38 13.96 1.42 1.88
CA TYR A 38 12.93 0.41 1.70
C TYR A 38 12.90 -0.61 2.83
N LEU A 39 11.67 -1.07 3.16
CA LEU A 39 11.41 -2.11 4.14
C LEU A 39 10.30 -3.02 3.62
N PHE A 40 10.63 -4.25 3.25
CA PHE A 40 9.65 -5.25 2.83
C PHE A 40 8.93 -5.83 4.05
N HIS A 41 7.61 -5.72 4.08
CA HIS A 41 6.74 -6.40 5.06
C HIS A 41 6.34 -7.79 4.54
N THR A 42 6.08 -7.88 3.23
CA THR A 42 5.88 -9.13 2.50
C THR A 42 6.74 -9.09 1.26
N LYS A 43 7.48 -10.16 0.98
CA LYS A 43 8.32 -10.28 -0.22
C LYS A 43 8.04 -11.59 -0.94
N ASN A 44 7.57 -11.49 -2.18
CA ASN A 44 7.22 -12.62 -3.05
C ASN A 44 8.20 -12.73 -4.23
N SER A 45 9.45 -13.05 -3.93
CA SER A 45 10.56 -12.98 -4.90
C SER A 45 10.41 -13.87 -6.15
N ASN A 46 9.43 -14.78 -6.18
CA ASN A 46 9.16 -15.64 -7.32
C ASN A 46 7.99 -15.16 -8.20
N ALA A 47 7.33 -14.07 -7.82
CA ALA A 47 6.24 -13.50 -8.59
C ALA A 47 6.75 -12.53 -9.66
N GLN A 48 5.85 -12.13 -10.56
CA GLN A 48 6.12 -11.17 -11.62
C GLN A 48 6.60 -9.83 -11.05
N MET A 49 7.57 -9.23 -11.71
CA MET A 49 7.98 -7.83 -11.48
C MET A 49 7.28 -6.93 -12.50
N PRO A 50 7.03 -5.65 -12.17
CA PRO A 50 6.54 -4.67 -13.13
C PRO A 50 7.52 -4.43 -14.26
N GLU A 51 7.00 -4.40 -15.49
CA GLU A 51 7.74 -4.00 -16.69
C GLU A 51 7.20 -2.68 -17.25
N ASN A 52 8.01 -1.97 -18.02
CA ASN A 52 7.60 -0.73 -18.65
C ASN A 52 6.40 -0.98 -19.59
N GLY A 53 5.32 -0.23 -19.40
CA GLY A 53 4.06 -0.38 -20.12
C GLY A 53 3.01 -1.22 -19.39
N ASP A 54 3.35 -1.89 -18.29
CA ASP A 54 2.36 -2.53 -17.43
C ASP A 54 1.46 -1.51 -16.75
N ILE A 55 0.24 -1.92 -16.44
CA ILE A 55 -0.68 -1.19 -15.57
C ILE A 55 -0.67 -1.84 -14.19
N LEU A 56 -0.28 -1.06 -13.20
CA LEU A 56 -0.19 -1.48 -11.81
C LEU A 56 -1.45 -1.10 -11.05
N SER A 57 -2.02 -2.03 -10.30
CA SER A 57 -3.06 -1.75 -9.32
C SER A 57 -2.52 -2.01 -7.91
N MET A 58 -2.64 -1.02 -7.03
CA MET A 58 -2.04 -1.07 -5.71
C MET A 58 -2.88 -0.37 -4.66
N LYS A 59 -2.71 -0.78 -3.41
CA LYS A 59 -3.09 0.01 -2.25
C LYS A 59 -1.90 0.86 -1.84
N LEU A 60 -2.16 2.14 -1.61
CA LEU A 60 -1.12 3.12 -1.37
C LEU A 60 -1.52 4.08 -0.26
N THR A 61 -0.60 4.34 0.65
CA THR A 61 -0.62 5.54 1.50
C THR A 61 0.69 6.29 1.33
N TYR A 62 0.65 7.61 1.36
CA TYR A 62 1.89 8.38 1.49
C TYR A 62 1.71 9.61 2.36
N GLY A 63 2.81 10.08 2.94
CA GLY A 63 2.84 11.27 3.78
C GLY A 63 4.21 11.53 4.38
N ALA A 64 4.28 12.47 5.33
CA ALA A 64 5.44 12.57 6.20
C ALA A 64 5.47 11.36 7.16
N PRO A 65 6.60 11.06 7.80
CA PRO A 65 6.69 9.94 8.74
C PRO A 65 5.68 9.97 9.89
N ASP A 66 5.16 11.14 10.22
CA ASP A 66 4.21 11.40 11.31
C ASP A 66 2.82 11.88 10.83
N SER A 67 2.60 11.99 9.52
CA SER A 67 1.36 12.53 8.96
C SER A 67 1.03 11.93 7.62
N VAL A 68 -0.17 11.38 7.45
CA VAL A 68 -0.66 10.83 6.20
C VAL A 68 -1.27 11.94 5.35
N TYR A 69 -0.82 12.07 4.10
CA TYR A 69 -1.33 13.04 3.13
C TYR A 69 -2.36 12.43 2.19
N PHE A 70 -2.20 11.16 1.87
CA PHE A 70 -3.10 10.43 0.97
C PHE A 70 -3.21 8.97 1.38
N HIS A 71 -4.40 8.41 1.17
CA HIS A 71 -4.71 7.00 1.38
C HIS A 71 -5.71 6.52 0.33
N THR A 72 -5.45 5.40 -0.32
CA THR A 72 -6.35 4.87 -1.36
C THR A 72 -7.75 4.52 -0.86
N ASP A 73 -7.94 4.24 0.44
CA ASP A 73 -9.28 4.02 1.00
C ASP A 73 -10.17 5.28 0.99
N SER A 74 -9.57 6.48 0.75
CA SER A 74 -10.31 7.74 0.63
C SER A 74 -10.92 7.95 -0.76
N ILE A 75 -10.60 7.11 -1.74
CA ILE A 75 -11.17 7.18 -3.09
C ILE A 75 -12.14 6.01 -3.33
N PRO A 76 -13.16 6.18 -4.22
CA PRO A 76 -14.20 5.17 -4.43
C PRO A 76 -13.66 3.79 -4.80
N GLU A 77 -12.65 3.72 -5.65
CA GLU A 77 -12.03 2.49 -6.14
C GLU A 77 -11.18 1.78 -5.10
N LYS A 78 -10.82 2.47 -4.01
CA LYS A 78 -9.96 1.99 -2.91
C LYS A 78 -8.63 1.38 -3.38
N LYS A 79 -8.20 1.76 -4.58
CA LYS A 79 -6.95 1.33 -5.21
C LYS A 79 -6.42 2.46 -6.10
N MET A 80 -5.11 2.55 -6.23
CA MET A 80 -4.44 3.39 -7.21
C MET A 80 -4.14 2.54 -8.45
N ILE A 81 -4.46 3.07 -9.63
CA ILE A 81 -4.09 2.48 -10.92
C ILE A 81 -3.04 3.41 -11.52
N LEU A 82 -1.88 2.88 -11.87
CA LEU A 82 -0.75 3.64 -12.37
C LEU A 82 -0.05 2.87 -13.50
N PRO A 83 0.16 3.49 -14.68
CA PRO A 83 1.02 2.90 -15.69
C PRO A 83 2.46 2.87 -15.22
N MET A 84 3.15 1.74 -15.40
CA MET A 84 4.57 1.60 -15.12
C MET A 84 5.35 2.26 -16.26
N VAL A 85 6.18 3.23 -15.93
CA VAL A 85 7.07 3.90 -16.87
C VAL A 85 8.52 3.78 -16.38
N THR A 86 9.45 4.00 -17.30
CA THR A 86 10.87 4.05 -16.95
C THR A 86 11.12 5.21 -15.99
N SER A 87 11.84 4.94 -14.90
CA SER A 87 12.30 5.98 -13.97
C SER A 87 13.14 7.04 -14.72
N GLU A 88 12.78 8.31 -14.55
CA GLU A 88 13.48 9.43 -15.18
C GLU A 88 14.48 10.09 -14.22
N HIS A 89 14.33 9.86 -12.92
CA HIS A 89 15.11 10.51 -11.88
C HIS A 89 15.50 9.55 -10.78
N ALA A 90 16.78 9.57 -10.39
CA ALA A 90 17.26 8.77 -9.27
C ALA A 90 16.42 9.03 -8.01
N GLY A 91 15.95 7.95 -7.38
CA GLY A 91 15.13 8.01 -6.17
C GLY A 91 13.66 8.34 -6.40
N ASP A 92 13.14 8.22 -7.61
CA ASP A 92 11.71 8.45 -7.89
C ASP A 92 10.82 7.24 -7.52
N LEU A 93 9.51 7.45 -7.63
CA LEU A 93 8.51 6.41 -7.30
C LEU A 93 8.61 5.21 -8.26
N TYR A 94 8.90 5.42 -9.54
CA TYR A 94 8.96 4.34 -10.52
C TYR A 94 10.16 3.42 -10.31
N GLU A 95 11.29 3.98 -9.86
CA GLU A 95 12.43 3.18 -9.41
C GLU A 95 12.06 2.32 -8.20
N ALA A 96 11.31 2.88 -7.24
CA ALA A 96 10.84 2.13 -6.08
C ALA A 96 9.86 1.00 -6.48
N LEU A 97 8.91 1.28 -7.39
CA LEU A 97 7.95 0.29 -7.89
C LEU A 97 8.64 -0.85 -8.66
N ALA A 98 9.71 -0.55 -9.42
CA ALA A 98 10.50 -1.56 -10.12
C ALA A 98 11.21 -2.56 -9.20
N MET A 99 11.34 -2.26 -7.89
CA MET A 99 11.91 -3.18 -6.91
C MET A 99 10.91 -4.21 -6.38
N MET A 100 9.62 -4.05 -6.67
CA MET A 100 8.52 -4.86 -6.15
C MET A 100 8.21 -6.04 -7.07
N HIS A 101 7.63 -7.09 -6.46
CA HIS A 101 6.97 -8.19 -7.17
C HIS A 101 5.47 -8.16 -6.86
N LEU A 102 4.69 -8.82 -7.68
CA LEU A 102 3.25 -8.98 -7.47
C LEU A 102 2.98 -9.59 -6.08
N GLY A 103 2.14 -8.94 -5.29
CA GLY A 103 1.80 -9.33 -3.92
C GLY A 103 2.74 -8.79 -2.85
N ASP A 104 3.81 -8.08 -3.22
CA ASP A 104 4.70 -7.45 -2.24
C ASP A 104 3.98 -6.34 -1.47
N SER A 105 4.38 -6.19 -0.20
CA SER A 105 4.02 -5.06 0.67
C SER A 105 5.30 -4.41 1.18
N VAL A 106 5.49 -3.13 0.87
CA VAL A 106 6.76 -2.42 1.10
C VAL A 106 6.49 -1.02 1.64
N SER A 107 7.30 -0.60 2.60
CA SER A 107 7.42 0.82 2.97
C SER A 107 8.66 1.41 2.29
N PHE A 108 8.47 2.50 1.55
CA PHE A 108 9.54 3.26 0.91
C PHE A 108 9.69 4.63 1.54
N LEU A 109 10.94 5.09 1.66
CA LEU A 109 11.28 6.47 1.99
C LEU A 109 11.86 7.13 0.73
N LEU A 110 11.09 8.04 0.12
CA LEU A 110 11.45 8.75 -1.11
C LEU A 110 11.75 10.22 -0.80
N PRO A 111 12.68 10.87 -1.53
CA PRO A 111 12.92 12.31 -1.38
C PRO A 111 11.64 13.09 -1.72
N ALA A 112 11.17 13.95 -0.80
CA ALA A 112 9.94 14.71 -0.98
C ALA A 112 10.02 15.67 -2.17
N GLU A 113 11.16 16.33 -2.35
CA GLU A 113 11.39 17.24 -3.49
C GLU A 113 11.27 16.52 -4.83
N THR A 114 11.95 15.36 -4.98
CA THR A 114 11.89 14.55 -6.21
C THR A 114 10.45 14.11 -6.50
N PHE A 115 9.74 13.64 -5.48
CA PHE A 115 8.36 13.23 -5.66
C PHE A 115 7.46 14.37 -6.10
N PHE A 116 7.43 15.49 -5.37
CA PHE A 116 6.50 16.57 -5.69
C PHE A 116 6.85 17.28 -7.00
N LEU A 117 8.11 17.64 -7.21
CA LEU A 117 8.48 18.48 -8.35
C LEU A 117 8.69 17.68 -9.63
N LYS A 118 9.21 16.43 -9.53
CA LYS A 118 9.61 15.66 -10.72
C LYS A 118 8.61 14.55 -11.04
N THR A 119 8.12 13.79 -10.04
CA THR A 119 7.19 12.69 -10.28
C THR A 119 5.74 13.18 -10.36
N ALA A 120 5.30 14.01 -9.42
CA ALA A 120 3.93 14.52 -9.37
C ALA A 120 3.75 15.86 -10.12
N HIS A 121 4.83 16.44 -10.66
CA HIS A 121 4.84 17.67 -11.46
C HIS A 121 4.19 18.89 -10.80
N PHE A 122 4.28 18.99 -9.47
CA PHE A 122 3.85 20.21 -8.79
C PHE A 122 4.80 21.36 -9.11
N PRO A 123 4.29 22.58 -9.27
CA PRO A 123 5.14 23.76 -9.56
C PRO A 123 6.04 24.13 -8.38
N GLU A 124 5.64 23.78 -7.16
CA GLU A 124 6.40 23.95 -5.92
C GLU A 124 6.03 22.88 -4.90
N ILE A 125 6.86 22.71 -3.87
CA ILE A 125 6.53 21.79 -2.76
C ILE A 125 5.28 22.32 -2.04
N PRO A 126 4.22 21.51 -1.91
CA PRO A 126 2.98 21.91 -1.24
C PRO A 126 3.24 22.41 0.18
N PHE A 127 2.43 23.37 0.64
CA PHE A 127 2.61 23.97 1.97
C PHE A 127 2.64 22.95 3.10
N PHE A 128 1.79 21.91 3.02
CA PHE A 128 1.70 20.84 4.03
C PHE A 128 2.92 19.94 4.08
N ALA A 129 3.77 19.97 3.02
CA ALA A 129 4.99 19.17 2.93
C ALA A 129 6.28 20.00 3.03
N LYS A 130 6.17 21.31 3.30
CA LYS A 130 7.35 22.19 3.49
C LYS A 130 8.16 21.73 4.69
N GLY A 131 9.47 21.53 4.48
CA GLY A 131 10.40 21.07 5.52
C GLY A 131 10.42 19.54 5.72
N VAL A 132 9.70 18.78 4.89
CA VAL A 132 9.76 17.32 4.88
C VAL A 132 10.83 16.87 3.89
N ASP A 133 11.86 16.20 4.39
CA ASP A 133 12.97 15.70 3.54
C ASP A 133 12.58 14.44 2.78
N LYS A 134 11.87 13.53 3.45
CA LYS A 134 11.46 12.23 2.89
C LYS A 134 9.99 11.95 3.16
N LEU A 135 9.33 11.43 2.14
CA LEU A 135 7.98 10.90 2.24
C LEU A 135 8.02 9.40 2.51
N LEU A 136 7.15 8.95 3.39
CA LEU A 136 6.89 7.55 3.63
C LEU A 136 5.75 7.09 2.72
N PHE A 137 6.05 6.12 1.86
CA PHE A 137 5.06 5.42 1.03
C PHE A 137 4.88 4.01 1.58
N ASN A 138 3.65 3.61 1.88
CA ASN A 138 3.33 2.21 2.13
C ASN A 138 2.54 1.71 0.93
N ILE A 139 3.08 0.72 0.24
CA ILE A 139 2.52 0.22 -1.01
C ILE A 139 2.31 -1.29 -0.90
N LYS A 140 1.12 -1.75 -1.30
CA LYS A 140 0.84 -3.15 -1.57
C LYS A 140 0.48 -3.29 -3.04
N LEU A 141 1.30 -4.03 -3.80
CA LEU A 141 1.09 -4.27 -5.22
C LEU A 141 0.14 -5.46 -5.40
N ASP A 142 -1.11 -5.15 -5.78
CA ASP A 142 -2.17 -6.16 -5.86
C ASP A 142 -2.31 -6.77 -7.26
N LYS A 143 -1.97 -6.01 -8.34
CA LYS A 143 -2.09 -6.50 -9.72
C LYS A 143 -1.05 -5.87 -10.65
N ILE A 144 -0.56 -6.66 -11.61
CA ILE A 144 0.23 -6.25 -12.75
C ILE A 144 -0.48 -6.81 -13.99
N GLN A 145 -0.82 -5.97 -14.96
CA GLN A 145 -1.54 -6.38 -16.16
C GLN A 145 -1.18 -5.49 -17.34
N THR A 146 -1.37 -6.00 -18.57
CA THR A 146 -1.24 -5.15 -19.77
C THR A 146 -2.45 -4.23 -19.91
N GLU A 147 -2.31 -3.18 -20.72
CA GLU A 147 -3.43 -2.29 -21.04
C GLU A 147 -4.61 -3.06 -21.68
N GLU A 148 -4.33 -4.01 -22.55
CA GLU A 148 -5.33 -4.88 -23.19
C GLU A 148 -6.10 -5.71 -22.14
N GLN A 149 -5.38 -6.30 -21.18
CA GLN A 149 -5.99 -7.07 -20.08
C GLN A 149 -6.87 -6.17 -19.20
N MET A 150 -6.43 -4.94 -18.93
CA MET A 150 -7.22 -3.98 -18.17
C MET A 150 -8.53 -3.63 -18.87
N TYR A 151 -8.50 -3.34 -20.17
CA TYR A 151 -9.71 -3.04 -20.93
C TYR A 151 -10.66 -4.24 -21.04
N ALA A 152 -10.12 -5.44 -21.27
CA ALA A 152 -10.93 -6.66 -21.31
C ALA A 152 -11.63 -6.93 -19.96
N GLU A 153 -10.95 -6.70 -18.86
CA GLU A 153 -11.55 -6.82 -17.52
C GLU A 153 -12.65 -5.79 -17.29
N GLN A 154 -12.41 -4.52 -17.64
CA GLN A 154 -13.42 -3.46 -17.52
C GLN A 154 -14.66 -3.74 -18.36
N GLU A 155 -14.49 -4.27 -19.59
CA GLU A 155 -15.61 -4.65 -20.44
C GLU A 155 -16.41 -5.81 -19.85
N ALA A 156 -15.72 -6.83 -19.32
CA ALA A 156 -16.36 -7.95 -18.65
C ALA A 156 -17.13 -7.52 -17.39
N GLU A 157 -16.54 -6.65 -16.56
CA GLU A 157 -17.21 -6.08 -15.38
C GLU A 157 -18.44 -5.25 -15.77
N ALA A 158 -18.36 -4.44 -16.85
CA ALA A 158 -19.48 -3.66 -17.34
C ALA A 158 -20.63 -4.53 -17.87
N MET A 159 -20.32 -5.62 -18.59
CA MET A 159 -21.31 -6.59 -19.04
C MET A 159 -21.99 -7.30 -17.87
N GLN A 160 -21.21 -7.72 -16.87
CA GLN A 160 -21.76 -8.35 -15.67
C GLN A 160 -22.66 -7.40 -14.87
N ALA A 161 -22.24 -6.14 -14.70
CA ALA A 161 -23.05 -5.15 -14.01
C ALA A 161 -24.40 -4.90 -14.71
N LYS A 162 -24.43 -4.87 -16.05
CA LYS A 162 -25.69 -4.77 -16.81
C LYS A 162 -26.58 -6.00 -16.62
N ALA A 163 -26.01 -7.20 -16.67
CA ALA A 163 -26.78 -8.43 -16.46
C ALA A 163 -27.37 -8.47 -15.04
N ASP A 164 -26.59 -8.07 -14.02
CA ASP A 164 -27.07 -8.01 -12.64
C ASP A 164 -28.17 -6.95 -12.45
N GLU A 165 -28.08 -5.84 -13.17
CA GLU A 165 -29.11 -4.78 -13.15
C GLU A 165 -30.42 -5.28 -13.80
N GLU A 166 -30.33 -5.96 -14.94
CA GLU A 166 -31.49 -6.55 -15.62
C GLU A 166 -32.20 -7.56 -14.71
N VAL A 167 -31.46 -8.43 -14.03
CA VAL A 167 -32.03 -9.39 -13.07
C VAL A 167 -32.79 -8.65 -11.95
N LYS A 168 -32.18 -7.62 -11.36
CA LYS A 168 -32.83 -6.83 -10.30
C LYS A 168 -34.10 -6.11 -10.79
N ILE A 169 -34.10 -5.62 -12.03
CA ILE A 169 -35.28 -5.02 -12.63
C ILE A 169 -36.38 -6.06 -12.79
N GLN A 170 -36.07 -7.26 -13.29
CA GLN A 170 -37.06 -8.34 -13.44
C GLN A 170 -37.64 -8.77 -12.08
N GLU A 171 -36.80 -8.99 -11.09
CA GLU A 171 -37.24 -9.31 -9.72
C GLU A 171 -38.17 -8.24 -9.14
N TYR A 172 -37.86 -6.95 -9.37
CA TYR A 172 -38.69 -5.83 -8.93
C TYR A 172 -40.05 -5.81 -9.62
N LEU A 173 -40.08 -6.05 -10.96
CA LEU A 173 -41.32 -6.09 -11.75
C LEU A 173 -42.22 -7.25 -11.32
N GLU A 174 -41.66 -8.44 -11.13
CA GLU A 174 -42.40 -9.61 -10.65
C GLU A 174 -43.00 -9.40 -9.24
N ALA A 175 -42.17 -8.84 -8.32
CA ALA A 175 -42.64 -8.55 -6.96
C ALA A 175 -43.76 -7.50 -6.89
N ASN A 176 -43.88 -6.63 -7.89
CA ASN A 176 -44.88 -5.55 -7.94
C ASN A 176 -45.99 -5.82 -8.98
N ASN A 177 -46.10 -7.05 -9.54
CA ASN A 177 -47.04 -7.41 -10.59
C ASN A 177 -47.04 -6.41 -11.78
N ARG A 178 -45.86 -5.91 -12.18
CA ARG A 178 -45.70 -5.01 -13.30
C ARG A 178 -45.03 -5.75 -14.46
N THR A 179 -45.44 -5.50 -15.67
CA THR A 179 -44.80 -5.99 -16.90
C THR A 179 -44.10 -4.82 -17.59
N VAL A 180 -42.96 -5.08 -18.20
CA VAL A 180 -42.33 -4.11 -19.12
C VAL A 180 -43.12 -4.13 -20.41
N GLU A 181 -43.75 -3.01 -20.81
CA GLU A 181 -44.31 -2.81 -22.15
C GLU A 181 -43.20 -2.42 -23.15
#